data_68aed505a69c0106ec11dc851590cddc
#
_entry.id   68aed505a69c0106ec11dc851590cddc
#
_cell.length_a   1.000
_cell.length_b   1.000
_cell.length_c   1.000
_cell.angle_alpha   90.00
_cell.angle_beta   90.00
_cell.angle_gamma   90.00
#
_symmetry.space_group_name_H-M   'P 1'
#
loop_
_entity.id
_entity.type
_entity.pdbx_description
1 polymer ?
#
loop_
_entity_poly.entity_id
_entity_poly.type
_entity_poly.pdbx_seq_one_letter_code
_entity_poly.pdbx_strand_id
1 'polypeptide(L)'
;CNYCTSYFENIDKVLKNEEQLKPIISKIKFEGRNKKYDCIIGVSGGVDSTYVAYLVKKLGLRPLAVHLDNGWDSELAVSNIEKTLKKLDIDLYTHVINWNEFKDLQLSFLKASIPGMEIPSDHAIFAVLNKVALKNGIRYIVNGSNFKMEYIMDPDWSEFIGQMDWLLIKNIHKQFGKIPLQTFPRMTRWNVYYTKFIKKHTVINVLDYIDFSKEK
;
A
#
# COMPACT_ATOMS: atom_id res chain seq x y z
N CYS A 1 -1.77 9.71 -27.59
CA CYS A 1 -0.90 8.54 -27.38
C CYS A 1 -1.66 7.49 -26.55
N ASN A 2 -1.15 6.25 -26.50
CA ASN A 2 -1.79 5.11 -25.81
C ASN A 2 -2.15 5.46 -24.35
N TYR A 3 -1.26 6.16 -23.64
CA TYR A 3 -1.51 6.60 -22.25
C TYR A 3 -2.72 7.51 -22.13
N CYS A 4 -2.82 8.53 -22.98
CA CYS A 4 -3.95 9.44 -22.94
C CYS A 4 -5.26 8.70 -23.28
N THR A 5 -5.24 7.84 -24.27
CA THR A 5 -6.41 7.04 -24.65
C THR A 5 -6.86 6.16 -23.49
N SER A 6 -5.95 5.35 -22.95
CA SER A 6 -6.25 4.47 -21.81
C SER A 6 -6.67 5.25 -20.54
N TYR A 7 -6.05 6.40 -20.28
CA TYR A 7 -6.44 7.26 -19.17
C TYR A 7 -7.88 7.75 -19.30
N PHE A 8 -8.24 8.34 -20.44
CA PHE A 8 -9.58 8.90 -20.66
C PHE A 8 -10.67 7.81 -20.73
N GLU A 9 -10.36 6.62 -21.20
CA GLU A 9 -11.30 5.48 -21.21
C GLU A 9 -11.61 4.95 -19.80
N ASN A 10 -10.73 5.15 -18.85
CA ASN A 10 -10.85 4.56 -17.50
C ASN A 10 -11.12 5.57 -16.40
N ILE A 11 -10.80 6.85 -16.58
CA ILE A 11 -10.91 7.85 -15.50
C ILE A 11 -12.34 7.94 -14.95
N ASP A 12 -13.34 8.00 -15.81
CA ASP A 12 -14.74 8.12 -15.40
C ASP A 12 -15.27 6.87 -14.68
N LYS A 13 -14.62 5.71 -14.91
CA LYS A 13 -14.99 4.44 -14.24
C LYS A 13 -14.40 4.34 -12.84
N VAL A 14 -13.27 5.00 -12.60
CA VAL A 14 -12.50 4.91 -11.35
C VAL A 14 -12.80 6.07 -10.41
N LEU A 15 -12.92 7.30 -10.94
CA LEU A 15 -13.24 8.47 -10.13
C LEU A 15 -14.65 8.34 -9.55
N LYS A 16 -14.72 8.63 -8.27
CA LYS A 16 -15.93 8.59 -7.45
C LYS A 16 -16.12 9.95 -6.81
N ASN A 17 -17.15 10.09 -6.01
CA ASN A 17 -17.40 11.34 -5.28
C ASN A 17 -17.52 11.12 -3.77
N GLU A 18 -17.48 12.19 -3.02
CA GLU A 18 -17.55 12.16 -1.54
C GLU A 18 -18.85 11.52 -1.02
N GLU A 19 -19.96 11.65 -1.75
CA GLU A 19 -21.22 11.04 -1.36
C GLU A 19 -21.14 9.50 -1.34
N GLN A 20 -20.39 8.92 -2.27
CA GLN A 20 -20.15 7.48 -2.31
C GLN A 20 -19.18 7.01 -1.21
N LEU A 21 -18.34 7.91 -0.69
CA LEU A 21 -17.43 7.60 0.42
C LEU A 21 -18.17 7.51 1.77
N LYS A 22 -19.18 8.33 1.99
CA LYS A 22 -19.93 8.40 3.27
C LYS A 22 -20.45 7.04 3.77
N PRO A 23 -21.14 6.23 2.97
CA PRO A 23 -21.62 4.91 3.42
C PRO A 23 -20.47 3.95 3.74
N ILE A 24 -19.34 4.04 3.01
CA ILE A 24 -18.15 3.23 3.26
C ILE A 24 -17.57 3.57 4.63
N ILE A 25 -17.39 4.87 4.94
CA ILE A 25 -16.89 5.34 6.23
C ILE A 25 -17.82 4.91 7.37
N SER A 26 -19.12 5.03 7.18
CA SER A 26 -20.13 4.60 8.17
C SER A 26 -20.02 3.10 8.45
N LYS A 27 -19.81 2.30 7.42
CA LYS A 27 -19.61 0.85 7.55
C LYS A 27 -18.32 0.51 8.29
N ILE A 28 -17.21 1.18 7.97
CA ILE A 28 -15.92 1.00 8.65
C ILE A 28 -16.08 1.28 10.16
N LYS A 29 -16.69 2.40 10.52
CA LYS A 29 -16.97 2.78 11.91
C LYS A 29 -17.84 1.74 12.63
N PHE A 30 -18.90 1.28 11.97
CA PHE A 30 -19.81 0.29 12.55
C PHE A 30 -19.10 -1.05 12.82
N GLU A 31 -18.35 -1.56 11.85
CA GLU A 31 -17.61 -2.82 12.00
C GLU A 31 -16.41 -2.70 12.97
N GLY A 32 -15.86 -1.50 13.12
CA GLY A 32 -14.75 -1.20 14.02
C GLY A 32 -15.15 -0.81 15.45
N ARG A 33 -16.43 -0.58 15.76
CA ARG A 33 -16.90 0.04 17.02
C ARG A 33 -16.36 -0.59 18.31
N ASN A 34 -16.14 -1.90 18.31
CA ASN A 34 -15.64 -2.66 19.47
C ASN A 34 -14.13 -2.98 19.37
N LYS A 35 -13.39 -2.30 18.49
CA LYS A 35 -11.97 -2.52 18.27
C LYS A 35 -11.19 -1.26 18.62
N LYS A 36 -9.90 -1.41 18.90
CA LYS A 36 -9.00 -0.26 19.11
C LYS A 36 -8.86 0.56 17.83
N TYR A 37 -8.78 -0.09 16.68
CA TYR A 37 -8.62 0.55 15.37
C TYR A 37 -9.72 0.12 14.40
N ASP A 38 -10.17 1.05 13.55
CA ASP A 38 -11.18 0.81 12.52
C ASP A 38 -10.56 0.36 11.20
N CYS A 39 -9.39 0.91 10.89
CA CYS A 39 -8.68 0.67 9.64
C CYS A 39 -7.17 0.72 9.81
N ILE A 40 -6.46 0.28 8.78
CA ILE A 40 -5.02 0.48 8.62
C ILE A 40 -4.78 1.52 7.54
N ILE A 41 -3.74 2.34 7.70
CA ILE A 41 -3.19 3.22 6.67
C ILE A 41 -1.71 2.91 6.48
N GLY A 42 -1.25 2.87 5.23
CA GLY A 42 0.18 2.86 4.91
C GLY A 42 0.74 4.27 4.97
N VAL A 43 1.92 4.46 5.56
CA VAL A 43 2.59 5.76 5.65
C VAL A 43 4.01 5.66 5.12
N SER A 44 4.36 6.56 4.18
CA SER A 44 5.69 6.65 3.55
C SER A 44 6.38 7.99 3.79
N GLY A 45 5.75 8.92 4.52
CA GLY A 45 6.24 10.28 4.71
C GLY A 45 6.08 11.21 3.49
N GLY A 46 5.50 10.69 2.40
CA GLY A 46 5.12 11.47 1.23
C GLY A 46 3.79 12.22 1.42
N VAL A 47 3.49 13.14 0.51
CA VAL A 47 2.30 14.02 0.57
C VAL A 47 1.01 13.21 0.62
N ASP A 48 0.85 12.22 -0.25
CA ASP A 48 -0.39 11.44 -0.39
C ASP A 48 -0.70 10.67 0.89
N SER A 49 0.27 9.93 1.44
CA SER A 49 0.11 9.16 2.66
C SER A 49 -0.13 10.06 3.89
N THR A 50 0.50 11.24 3.93
CA THR A 50 0.29 12.24 4.98
C THR A 50 -1.13 12.81 4.91
N TYR A 51 -1.59 13.11 3.71
CA TYR A 51 -2.95 13.60 3.51
C TYR A 51 -4.01 12.55 3.83
N VAL A 52 -3.78 11.28 3.48
CA VAL A 52 -4.65 10.17 3.88
C VAL A 52 -4.74 10.08 5.40
N ALA A 53 -3.63 10.15 6.12
CA ALA A 53 -3.63 10.14 7.59
C ALA A 53 -4.50 11.26 8.17
N TYR A 54 -4.37 12.49 7.64
CA TYR A 54 -5.22 13.62 8.02
C TYR A 54 -6.69 13.35 7.68
N LEU A 55 -6.98 12.92 6.46
CA LEU A 55 -8.33 12.71 5.97
C LEU A 55 -9.09 11.65 6.79
N VAL A 56 -8.48 10.50 7.06
CA VAL A 56 -9.14 9.44 7.84
C VAL A 56 -9.45 9.88 9.26
N LYS A 57 -8.58 10.69 9.88
CA LYS A 57 -8.87 11.30 11.19
C LYS A 57 -10.00 12.31 11.11
N LYS A 58 -9.99 13.19 10.09
CA LYS A 58 -11.07 14.15 9.83
C LYS A 58 -12.42 13.47 9.62
N LEU A 59 -12.43 12.31 8.96
CA LEU A 59 -13.61 11.47 8.77
C LEU A 59 -14.03 10.73 10.06
N GLY A 60 -13.28 10.88 11.15
CA GLY A 60 -13.56 10.31 12.47
C GLY A 60 -13.29 8.82 12.57
N LEU A 61 -12.34 8.30 11.79
CA LEU A 61 -11.81 6.94 11.91
C LEU A 61 -10.66 6.88 12.92
N ARG A 62 -10.39 5.70 13.43
CA ARG A 62 -9.28 5.39 14.35
C ARG A 62 -8.27 4.49 13.61
N PRO A 63 -7.38 5.06 12.78
CA PRO A 63 -6.43 4.28 12.02
C PRO A 63 -5.27 3.77 12.88
N LEU A 64 -4.72 2.61 12.50
CA LEU A 64 -3.36 2.20 12.84
C LEU A 64 -2.47 2.50 11.63
N ALA A 65 -1.46 3.36 11.79
CA ALA A 65 -0.48 3.62 10.76
C ALA A 65 0.54 2.47 10.70
N VAL A 66 0.88 2.06 9.48
CA VAL A 66 1.87 1.01 9.22
C VAL A 66 2.92 1.56 8.27
N HIS A 67 4.17 1.48 8.69
CA HIS A 67 5.34 1.87 7.92
C HIS A 67 6.23 0.66 7.65
N LEU A 68 6.70 0.52 6.41
CA LEU A 68 7.75 -0.43 6.06
C LEU A 68 9.06 0.34 5.91
N ASP A 69 9.96 0.17 6.86
CA ASP A 69 11.35 0.63 6.74
C ASP A 69 12.13 -0.38 5.90
N ASN A 70 12.37 -0.03 4.66
CA ASN A 70 13.08 -0.83 3.68
C ASN A 70 14.54 -0.38 3.46
N GLY A 71 15.03 0.56 4.26
CA GLY A 71 16.37 1.10 4.19
C GLY A 71 16.60 2.19 3.13
N TRP A 72 15.55 2.62 2.42
CA TRP A 72 15.60 3.71 1.43
C TRP A 72 14.94 5.00 1.91
N ASP A 73 14.43 5.00 3.13
CA ASP A 73 13.75 6.17 3.67
C ASP A 73 14.73 7.32 3.92
N SER A 74 14.37 8.50 3.43
CA SER A 74 15.13 9.72 3.76
C SER A 74 14.83 10.15 5.20
N GLU A 75 15.77 10.83 5.85
CA GLU A 75 15.55 11.43 7.18
C GLU A 75 14.32 12.35 7.20
N LEU A 76 14.09 13.06 6.09
CA LEU A 76 12.92 13.92 5.94
C LEU A 76 11.62 13.10 5.95
N ALA A 77 11.56 11.98 5.25
CA ALA A 77 10.38 11.10 5.21
C ALA A 77 10.07 10.56 6.61
N VAL A 78 11.08 10.05 7.31
CA VAL A 78 10.94 9.55 8.69
C VAL A 78 10.45 10.66 9.63
N SER A 79 11.05 11.85 9.56
CA SER A 79 10.62 13.01 10.35
C SER A 79 9.17 13.43 10.04
N ASN A 80 8.75 13.38 8.77
CA ASN A 80 7.39 13.71 8.38
C ASN A 80 6.39 12.68 8.95
N ILE A 81 6.70 11.39 8.91
CA ILE A 81 5.88 10.34 9.51
C ILE A 81 5.68 10.63 10.99
N GLU A 82 6.78 10.81 11.73
CA GLU A 82 6.73 11.05 13.19
C GLU A 82 5.90 12.28 13.53
N LYS A 83 6.21 13.43 12.93
CA LYS A 83 5.50 14.69 13.19
C LYS A 83 4.03 14.62 12.86
N THR A 84 3.69 14.03 11.71
CA THR A 84 2.30 13.90 11.27
C THR A 84 1.50 13.02 12.21
N LEU A 85 2.00 11.83 12.50
CA LEU A 85 1.28 10.87 13.33
C LEU A 85 1.14 11.35 14.77
N LYS A 86 2.18 11.98 15.33
CA LYS A 86 2.12 12.62 16.66
C LYS A 86 1.08 13.73 16.71
N LYS A 87 1.02 14.60 15.69
CA LYS A 87 0.04 15.69 15.61
C LYS A 87 -1.40 15.19 15.48
N LEU A 88 -1.58 14.07 14.78
CA LEU A 88 -2.90 13.48 14.54
C LEU A 88 -3.32 12.47 15.61
N ASP A 89 -2.48 12.18 16.60
CA ASP A 89 -2.69 11.15 17.62
C ASP A 89 -3.05 9.80 16.96
N ILE A 90 -2.12 9.29 16.14
CA ILE A 90 -2.23 8.01 15.42
C ILE A 90 -1.10 7.10 15.87
N ASP A 91 -1.44 5.89 16.32
CA ASP A 91 -0.46 4.86 16.65
C ASP A 91 0.28 4.37 15.38
N LEU A 92 1.59 4.15 15.51
CA LEU A 92 2.47 3.67 14.44
C LEU A 92 2.97 2.25 14.73
N TYR A 93 2.90 1.40 13.72
CA TYR A 93 3.63 0.13 13.64
C TYR A 93 4.67 0.23 12.53
N THR A 94 5.95 0.10 12.87
CA THR A 94 7.05 0.04 11.89
C THR A 94 7.52 -1.41 11.74
N HIS A 95 7.62 -1.86 10.51
CA HIS A 95 8.27 -3.11 10.15
C HIS A 95 9.61 -2.81 9.48
N VAL A 96 10.69 -3.17 10.15
CA VAL A 96 12.06 -3.04 9.60
C VAL A 96 12.38 -4.29 8.81
N ILE A 97 12.70 -4.13 7.52
CA ILE A 97 13.08 -5.24 6.66
C ILE A 97 14.55 -5.63 6.88
N ASN A 98 14.88 -6.90 6.69
CA ASN A 98 16.27 -7.32 6.68
C ASN A 98 16.96 -6.78 5.43
N TRP A 99 17.81 -5.78 5.62
CA TRP A 99 18.49 -5.09 4.52
C TRP A 99 19.31 -6.01 3.62
N ASN A 100 19.99 -7.02 4.20
CA ASN A 100 20.81 -7.94 3.42
C ASN A 100 19.96 -8.78 2.46
N GLU A 101 18.83 -9.32 2.94
CA GLU A 101 17.88 -10.05 2.10
C GLU A 101 17.26 -9.14 1.03
N PHE A 102 16.85 -7.93 1.43
CA PHE A 102 16.16 -7.00 0.55
C PHE A 102 17.09 -6.45 -0.54
N LYS A 103 18.31 -6.04 -0.18
CA LYS A 103 19.33 -5.61 -1.14
C LYS A 103 19.64 -6.68 -2.18
N ASP A 104 19.83 -7.93 -1.74
CA ASP A 104 20.13 -9.05 -2.65
C ASP A 104 18.94 -9.33 -3.59
N LEU A 105 17.70 -9.20 -3.07
CA LEU A 105 16.50 -9.32 -3.87
C LEU A 105 16.41 -8.23 -4.93
N GLN A 106 16.62 -6.95 -4.57
CA GLN A 106 16.62 -5.84 -5.51
C GLN A 106 17.71 -6.00 -6.59
N LEU A 107 18.93 -6.41 -6.19
CA LEU A 107 19.99 -6.75 -7.14
C LEU A 107 19.61 -7.88 -8.08
N SER A 108 18.81 -8.83 -7.62
CA SER A 108 18.31 -9.92 -8.45
C SER A 108 17.36 -9.41 -9.55
N PHE A 109 16.50 -8.45 -9.21
CA PHE A 109 15.61 -7.79 -10.17
C PHE A 109 16.38 -6.96 -11.20
N LEU A 110 17.42 -6.22 -10.77
CA LEU A 110 18.32 -5.51 -11.69
C LEU A 110 19.00 -6.45 -12.68
N LYS A 111 19.54 -7.57 -12.21
CA LYS A 111 20.19 -8.57 -13.07
C LYS A 111 19.23 -9.25 -14.03
N ALA A 112 17.99 -9.43 -13.62
CA ALA A 112 16.93 -9.98 -14.47
C ALA A 112 16.45 -8.99 -15.53
N SER A 113 16.90 -7.73 -15.48
CA SER A 113 16.51 -6.64 -16.41
C SER A 113 14.99 -6.47 -16.51
N ILE A 114 14.28 -6.63 -15.39
CA ILE A 114 12.83 -6.47 -15.34
C ILE A 114 12.48 -5.00 -15.11
N PRO A 115 11.61 -4.40 -15.94
CA PRO A 115 11.04 -3.10 -15.65
C PRO A 115 10.13 -3.24 -14.40
N GLY A 116 10.44 -2.59 -13.30
CA GLY A 116 9.65 -2.70 -12.06
C GLY A 116 10.51 -3.05 -10.85
N MET A 117 11.48 -2.21 -10.59
CA MET A 117 12.36 -2.30 -9.42
C MET A 117 11.61 -2.17 -8.11
N GLU A 118 10.40 -1.61 -8.13
CA GLU A 118 9.54 -1.41 -6.97
C GLU A 118 8.78 -2.67 -6.56
N ILE A 119 8.69 -3.68 -7.42
CA ILE A 119 7.92 -4.92 -7.14
C ILE A 119 8.26 -5.54 -5.77
N PRO A 120 9.55 -5.71 -5.38
CA PRO A 120 9.87 -6.24 -4.06
C PRO A 120 9.38 -5.36 -2.91
N SER A 121 9.49 -4.03 -3.05
CA SER A 121 9.01 -3.07 -2.05
C SER A 121 7.51 -3.14 -1.90
N ASP A 122 6.79 -3.04 -3.00
CA ASP A 122 5.33 -3.07 -3.04
C ASP A 122 4.78 -4.37 -2.46
N HIS A 123 5.38 -5.49 -2.86
CA HIS A 123 5.02 -6.80 -2.31
C HIS A 123 5.18 -6.85 -0.79
N ALA A 124 6.31 -6.37 -0.28
CA ALA A 124 6.59 -6.33 1.16
C ALA A 124 5.60 -5.41 1.90
N ILE A 125 5.29 -4.23 1.34
CA ILE A 125 4.30 -3.30 1.90
C ILE A 125 2.94 -3.99 2.03
N PHE A 126 2.42 -4.59 0.95
CA PHE A 126 1.14 -5.31 0.98
C PHE A 126 1.16 -6.49 1.95
N ALA A 127 2.26 -7.23 2.02
CA ALA A 127 2.39 -8.34 2.94
C ALA A 127 2.35 -7.88 4.41
N VAL A 128 3.06 -6.80 4.75
CA VAL A 128 3.07 -6.23 6.10
C VAL A 128 1.71 -5.65 6.46
N LEU A 129 1.09 -4.85 5.59
CA LEU A 129 -0.25 -4.29 5.81
C LEU A 129 -1.27 -5.39 6.13
N ASN A 130 -1.32 -6.45 5.31
CA ASN A 130 -2.23 -7.56 5.53
C ASN A 130 -1.91 -8.35 6.81
N LYS A 131 -0.64 -8.58 7.13
CA LYS A 131 -0.20 -9.24 8.36
C LYS A 131 -0.62 -8.46 9.60
N VAL A 132 -0.43 -7.14 9.59
CA VAL A 132 -0.84 -6.26 10.70
C VAL A 132 -2.35 -6.18 10.81
N ALA A 133 -3.08 -6.13 9.68
CA ALA A 133 -4.53 -6.16 9.64
C ALA A 133 -5.07 -7.45 10.29
N LEU A 134 -4.52 -8.61 9.93
CA LEU A 134 -4.89 -9.90 10.52
C LEU A 134 -4.64 -9.93 12.02
N LYS A 135 -3.44 -9.50 12.46
CA LYS A 135 -3.06 -9.49 13.88
C LYS A 135 -4.00 -8.67 14.75
N ASN A 136 -4.51 -7.55 14.21
CA ASN A 136 -5.38 -6.63 14.93
C ASN A 136 -6.87 -6.84 14.65
N GLY A 137 -7.23 -7.86 13.85
CA GLY A 137 -8.62 -8.12 13.45
C GLY A 137 -9.26 -6.99 12.64
N ILE A 138 -8.43 -6.20 11.93
CA ILE A 138 -8.86 -5.08 11.09
C ILE A 138 -9.16 -5.60 9.69
N ARG A 139 -10.26 -5.14 9.11
CA ARG A 139 -10.70 -5.55 7.77
C ARG A 139 -10.33 -4.55 6.68
N TYR A 140 -10.27 -3.27 7.03
CA TYR A 140 -10.15 -2.19 6.05
C TYR A 140 -8.72 -1.64 6.01
N ILE A 141 -8.16 -1.57 4.80
CA ILE A 141 -6.87 -0.96 4.50
C ILE A 141 -7.16 0.26 3.64
N VAL A 142 -6.91 1.44 4.16
CA VAL A 142 -7.10 2.71 3.42
C VAL A 142 -5.79 3.09 2.80
N ASN A 143 -5.79 3.21 1.48
CA ASN A 143 -4.61 3.47 0.67
C ASN A 143 -4.64 4.89 0.10
N GLY A 144 -3.45 5.46 -0.11
CA GLY A 144 -3.23 6.76 -0.72
C GLY A 144 -3.00 6.74 -2.23
N SER A 145 -3.15 5.59 -2.87
CA SER A 145 -3.11 5.52 -4.34
C SER A 145 -4.20 6.40 -4.95
N ASN A 146 -3.83 7.14 -5.99
CA ASN A 146 -4.69 8.08 -6.67
C ASN A 146 -4.60 7.85 -8.18
N PHE A 147 -5.67 7.35 -8.75
CA PHE A 147 -5.73 7.07 -10.19
C PHE A 147 -5.43 8.32 -11.04
N LYS A 148 -5.99 9.47 -10.66
CA LYS A 148 -5.82 10.73 -11.39
C LYS A 148 -4.36 11.17 -11.53
N MET A 149 -3.53 10.87 -10.52
CA MET A 149 -2.15 11.32 -10.44
C MET A 149 -1.11 10.23 -10.76
N GLU A 150 -1.48 8.97 -10.58
CA GLU A 150 -0.55 7.82 -10.63
C GLU A 150 -0.80 6.90 -11.84
N TYR A 151 -1.84 7.14 -12.64
CA TYR A 151 -2.09 6.36 -13.85
C TYR A 151 -1.09 6.75 -14.94
N ILE A 152 0.11 6.22 -14.82
CA ILE A 152 1.25 6.59 -15.67
C ILE A 152 1.59 5.46 -16.66
N MET A 153 1.21 4.21 -16.35
CA MET A 153 1.60 3.06 -17.16
C MET A 153 0.43 2.48 -17.93
N ASP A 154 0.64 2.33 -19.24
CA ASP A 154 -0.27 1.59 -20.10
C ASP A 154 -0.37 0.14 -19.58
N PRO A 155 -1.59 -0.44 -19.46
CA PRO A 155 -1.78 -1.84 -19.13
C PRO A 155 -0.97 -2.81 -19.98
N ASP A 156 -0.78 -2.51 -21.27
CA ASP A 156 0.01 -3.33 -22.20
C ASP A 156 1.49 -3.40 -21.83
N TRP A 157 2.01 -2.42 -21.10
CA TRP A 157 3.38 -2.42 -20.58
C TRP A 157 3.49 -3.08 -19.22
N SER A 158 2.39 -3.19 -18.52
CA SER A 158 2.30 -3.73 -17.17
C SER A 158 1.89 -5.20 -17.11
N GLU A 159 1.70 -5.87 -18.26
CA GLU A 159 1.33 -7.29 -18.34
C GLU A 159 2.19 -8.23 -17.49
N PHE A 160 3.41 -7.81 -17.18
CA PHE A 160 4.37 -8.61 -16.42
C PHE A 160 4.37 -8.34 -14.91
N ILE A 161 3.59 -7.38 -14.42
CA ILE A 161 3.85 -6.86 -13.09
C ILE A 161 2.72 -7.23 -12.12
N GLY A 162 2.68 -8.49 -11.78
CA GLY A 162 1.97 -8.91 -10.59
C GLY A 162 2.77 -8.56 -9.32
N GLN A 163 2.63 -7.32 -8.80
CA GLN A 163 3.21 -6.92 -7.50
C GLN A 163 2.88 -7.94 -6.39
N MET A 164 1.81 -8.69 -6.57
CA MET A 164 1.36 -9.73 -5.65
C MET A 164 1.84 -11.13 -6.04
N ASP A 165 2.63 -11.30 -7.11
CA ASP A 165 3.11 -12.62 -7.52
C ASP A 165 4.41 -13.03 -6.81
N TRP A 166 4.24 -13.66 -5.66
CA TRP A 166 5.35 -14.25 -4.91
C TRP A 166 6.15 -15.27 -5.73
N LEU A 167 5.52 -15.98 -6.67
CA LEU A 167 6.24 -16.97 -7.50
C LEU A 167 7.22 -16.29 -8.46
N LEU A 168 6.82 -15.17 -9.05
CA LEU A 168 7.71 -14.34 -9.87
C LEU A 168 8.91 -13.89 -9.05
N ILE A 169 8.68 -13.26 -7.90
CA ILE A 169 9.73 -12.76 -7.00
C ILE A 169 10.68 -13.89 -6.60
N LYS A 170 10.13 -15.02 -6.16
CA LYS A 170 10.90 -16.19 -5.75
C LYS A 170 11.75 -16.75 -6.90
N ASN A 171 11.22 -16.83 -8.11
CA ASN A 171 11.93 -17.39 -9.26
C ASN A 171 13.06 -16.47 -9.73
N ILE A 172 12.84 -15.16 -9.77
CA ILE A 172 13.90 -14.18 -10.05
C ILE A 172 15.02 -14.29 -9.03
N HIS A 173 14.67 -14.30 -7.76
CA HIS A 173 15.65 -14.43 -6.68
C HIS A 173 16.40 -15.77 -6.74
N LYS A 174 15.72 -16.87 -7.07
CA LYS A 174 16.36 -18.20 -7.23
C LYS A 174 17.45 -18.20 -8.33
N GLN A 175 17.26 -17.41 -9.38
CA GLN A 175 18.19 -17.35 -10.52
C GLN A 175 19.37 -16.41 -10.25
N PHE A 176 19.14 -15.28 -9.60
CA PHE A 176 20.09 -14.18 -9.51
C PHE A 176 20.52 -13.83 -8.09
N GLY A 177 19.77 -14.28 -7.08
CA GLY A 177 20.05 -14.01 -5.67
C GLY A 177 21.11 -14.94 -5.08
N LYS A 178 21.71 -14.48 -3.99
CA LYS A 178 22.76 -15.20 -3.25
C LYS A 178 22.39 -15.43 -1.79
N ILE A 179 21.53 -14.59 -1.22
CA ILE A 179 21.16 -14.61 0.21
C ILE A 179 19.77 -15.21 0.35
N PRO A 180 19.56 -16.28 1.14
CA PRO A 180 18.23 -16.85 1.34
C PRO A 180 17.23 -15.86 1.93
N LEU A 181 16.03 -15.77 1.35
CA LEU A 181 14.93 -14.97 1.89
C LEU A 181 14.24 -15.69 3.04
N GLN A 182 14.67 -15.44 4.27
CA GLN A 182 14.13 -16.06 5.49
C GLN A 182 13.06 -15.20 6.16
N THR A 183 13.31 -13.89 6.23
CA THR A 183 12.48 -12.93 6.96
C THR A 183 11.69 -12.00 6.05
N PHE A 184 11.99 -11.97 4.75
CA PHE A 184 11.31 -11.11 3.78
C PHE A 184 9.78 -11.29 3.83
N PRO A 185 9.01 -10.20 4.01
CA PRO A 185 7.56 -10.25 4.04
C PRO A 185 6.99 -10.77 2.72
N ARG A 186 6.20 -11.83 2.78
CA ARG A 186 5.67 -12.48 1.58
C ARG A 186 4.16 -12.72 1.65
N MET A 187 3.51 -12.54 0.51
CA MET A 187 2.11 -12.89 0.29
C MET A 187 2.04 -14.05 -0.72
N THR A 188 1.80 -15.26 -0.23
CA THR A 188 1.53 -16.41 -1.10
C THR A 188 0.11 -16.34 -1.65
N ARG A 189 -0.20 -17.12 -2.72
CA ARG A 189 -1.57 -17.25 -3.25
C ARG A 189 -2.58 -17.64 -2.16
N TRP A 190 -2.18 -18.49 -1.22
CA TRP A 190 -3.00 -18.87 -0.07
C TRP A 190 -3.26 -17.69 0.89
N ASN A 191 -2.24 -16.87 1.15
CA ASN A 191 -2.42 -15.66 1.96
C ASN A 191 -3.41 -14.69 1.29
N VAL A 192 -3.26 -14.49 -0.03
CA VAL A 192 -4.19 -13.64 -0.80
C VAL A 192 -5.62 -14.18 -0.74
N TYR A 193 -5.79 -15.48 -0.99
CA TYR A 193 -7.10 -16.12 -0.90
C TYR A 193 -7.70 -15.95 0.51
N TYR A 194 -6.93 -16.28 1.53
CA TYR A 194 -7.38 -16.19 2.93
C TYR A 194 -7.78 -14.77 3.33
N THR A 195 -6.94 -13.78 3.02
CA THR A 195 -7.22 -12.39 3.38
C THR A 195 -8.40 -11.84 2.59
N LYS A 196 -8.49 -12.12 1.30
CA LYS A 196 -9.54 -11.59 0.42
C LYS A 196 -10.90 -12.26 0.65
N PHE A 197 -10.95 -13.59 0.70
CA PHE A 197 -12.22 -14.33 0.71
C PHE A 197 -12.68 -14.74 2.12
N ILE A 198 -11.75 -15.13 3.00
CA ILE A 198 -12.11 -15.57 4.36
C ILE A 198 -12.17 -14.38 5.31
N LYS A 199 -11.14 -13.55 5.35
CA LYS A 199 -11.09 -12.36 6.22
C LYS A 199 -11.74 -11.13 5.61
N LYS A 200 -12.02 -11.18 4.30
CA LYS A 200 -12.70 -10.11 3.53
C LYS A 200 -11.99 -8.77 3.69
N HIS A 201 -10.65 -8.78 3.68
CA HIS A 201 -9.89 -7.55 3.66
C HIS A 201 -10.28 -6.72 2.44
N THR A 202 -10.50 -5.43 2.68
CA THR A 202 -10.96 -4.51 1.64
C THR A 202 -9.99 -3.33 1.59
N VAL A 203 -9.39 -3.12 0.43
CA VAL A 203 -8.55 -1.94 0.16
C VAL A 203 -9.44 -0.83 -0.39
N ILE A 204 -9.26 0.38 0.13
CA ILE A 204 -10.01 1.56 -0.26
C ILE A 204 -9.02 2.66 -0.62
N ASN A 205 -8.99 3.05 -1.89
CA ASN A 205 -8.24 4.19 -2.38
C ASN A 205 -9.07 5.45 -2.10
N VAL A 206 -8.88 6.04 -0.93
CA VAL A 206 -9.73 7.14 -0.46
C VAL A 206 -9.60 8.40 -1.31
N LEU A 207 -8.45 8.60 -1.95
CA LEU A 207 -8.18 9.76 -2.80
C LEU A 207 -8.95 9.74 -4.12
N ASP A 208 -9.43 8.56 -4.56
CA ASP A 208 -10.29 8.46 -5.76
C ASP A 208 -11.70 9.02 -5.53
N TYR A 209 -12.09 9.30 -4.26
CA TYR A 209 -13.41 9.83 -3.89
C TYR A 209 -13.42 11.34 -3.66
N ILE A 210 -12.28 11.99 -3.71
CA ILE A 210 -12.14 13.43 -3.46
C ILE A 210 -11.38 14.09 -4.58
N ASP A 211 -11.63 15.38 -4.79
CA ASP A 211 -10.83 16.18 -5.74
C ASP A 211 -9.47 16.54 -5.12
N PHE A 212 -8.57 15.57 -5.13
CA PHE A 212 -7.22 15.71 -4.61
C PHE A 212 -6.24 16.06 -5.74
N SER A 213 -5.45 17.11 -5.52
CA SER A 213 -4.32 17.50 -6.37
C SER A 213 -3.15 17.90 -5.47
N LYS A 214 -1.93 17.52 -5.86
CA LYS A 214 -0.69 17.88 -5.12
C LYS A 214 -0.37 19.38 -5.20
N GLU A 215 -1.04 20.10 -6.09
CA GLU A 215 -0.88 21.55 -6.29
C GLU A 215 -1.77 22.39 -5.37
N LYS A 216 -2.68 21.76 -4.66
CA LYS A 216 -3.55 22.39 -3.64
C LYS A 216 -3.07 22.04 -2.24
#